data_a37536df65cb38279364cab66b35192e
#
_entry.id   a37536df65cb38279364cab66b35192e
#
_cell.length_a   1.000
_cell.length_b   1.000
_cell.length_c   1.000
_cell.angle_alpha   90.00
_cell.angle_beta   90.00
_cell.angle_gamma   90.00
#
_symmetry.space_group_name_H-M   'P 1'
#
loop_
_entity.id
_entity.type
_entity.pdbx_description
1 polymer ?
#
loop_
_entity_poly.entity_id
_entity_poly.type
_entity_poly.pdbx_seq_one_letter_code
_entity_poly.pdbx_strand_id
1 'polypeptide(L)'
;DSAMITESFANKLGTQVIQGIETRLDKGSNIQVSKYLGDQVMEGDTLFTFQADFDDEAMNSLLKNLAMDAGEISELGRNPVKSKYTGIVCDIQIYRTCDIDTCSESLRKFIGLYEKRVKDIKKVYDQYGIDSAILPKTGKVPEVGKTKNLDDSVLVIYYIKYTDTMSAGDKITFYSANKGIIKKIIPKDVE
;
A
#
# COMPACT_ATOMS: atom_id res chain seq x y z
N ASP A 1 14.36 12.08 -34.00
CA ASP A 1 13.44 13.20 -33.86
C ASP A 1 13.07 13.41 -32.39
N SER A 2 13.10 14.65 -31.93
CA SER A 2 12.78 15.02 -30.55
C SER A 2 11.58 15.97 -30.53
N ALA A 3 10.74 15.84 -29.51
CA ALA A 3 9.57 16.67 -29.30
C ALA A 3 9.67 17.45 -27.99
N MET A 4 9.14 18.67 -27.99
CA MET A 4 8.82 19.42 -26.78
C MET A 4 7.31 19.47 -26.65
N ILE A 5 6.81 19.20 -25.47
CA ILE A 5 5.37 19.25 -25.18
C ILE A 5 5.11 20.16 -23.99
N THR A 6 3.91 20.72 -23.92
CA THR A 6 3.48 21.49 -22.74
C THR A 6 3.09 20.55 -21.60
N GLU A 7 3.14 21.05 -20.38
CA GLU A 7 2.70 20.31 -19.19
C GLU A 7 1.21 19.96 -19.27
N SER A 8 0.38 20.89 -19.76
CA SER A 8 -1.04 20.66 -19.99
C SER A 8 -1.31 19.51 -20.96
N PHE A 9 -0.49 19.40 -22.01
CA PHE A 9 -0.58 18.30 -22.97
C PHE A 9 -0.08 16.97 -22.37
N ALA A 10 1.04 17.00 -21.64
CA ALA A 10 1.56 15.84 -20.93
C ALA A 10 0.52 15.26 -19.95
N ASN A 11 -0.17 16.12 -19.22
CA ASN A 11 -1.22 15.73 -18.28
C ASN A 11 -2.45 15.13 -19.00
N LYS A 12 -2.83 15.64 -20.16
CA LYS A 12 -3.93 15.07 -20.98
C LYS A 12 -3.63 13.70 -21.53
N LEU A 13 -2.37 13.39 -21.78
CA LEU A 13 -1.91 12.07 -22.21
C LEU A 13 -1.61 11.13 -21.04
N GLY A 14 -1.84 11.57 -19.80
CA GLY A 14 -1.66 10.77 -18.61
C GLY A 14 -2.58 9.54 -18.59
N THR A 15 -2.07 8.46 -18.05
CA THR A 15 -2.78 7.20 -17.87
C THR A 15 -3.03 6.96 -16.38
N GLN A 16 -4.22 6.48 -16.02
CA GLN A 16 -4.47 6.05 -14.65
C GLN A 16 -3.81 4.68 -14.41
N VAL A 17 -3.01 4.62 -13.36
CA VAL A 17 -2.26 3.43 -12.95
C VAL A 17 -2.60 3.10 -11.51
N ILE A 18 -2.65 1.81 -11.20
CA ILE A 18 -2.81 1.28 -9.84
C ILE A 18 -1.55 0.53 -9.47
N GLN A 19 -0.92 0.93 -8.36
CA GLN A 19 0.27 0.26 -7.84
C GLN A 19 0.07 -0.16 -6.39
N GLY A 20 0.57 -1.35 -6.06
CA GLY A 20 0.53 -1.92 -4.73
C GLY A 20 1.79 -1.58 -3.93
N ILE A 21 1.60 -1.23 -2.66
CA ILE A 21 2.66 -1.09 -1.66
C ILE A 21 2.48 -2.21 -0.66
N GLU A 22 3.39 -3.18 -0.70
CA GLU A 22 3.33 -4.39 0.12
C GLU A 22 4.15 -4.22 1.39
N THR A 23 3.61 -4.67 2.51
CA THR A 23 4.31 -4.72 3.80
C THR A 23 3.98 -6.01 4.51
N ARG A 24 5.01 -6.74 4.90
CA ARG A 24 4.89 -7.95 5.69
C ARG A 24 5.09 -7.62 7.16
N LEU A 25 4.16 -8.09 7.99
CA LEU A 25 4.14 -7.88 9.42
C LEU A 25 4.14 -9.23 10.15
N ASP A 26 4.79 -9.28 11.30
CA ASP A 26 4.64 -10.39 12.23
C ASP A 26 3.27 -10.29 12.94
N LYS A 27 2.70 -11.42 13.34
CA LYS A 27 1.38 -11.46 13.99
C LYS A 27 1.28 -10.62 15.27
N GLY A 28 2.40 -10.46 16.00
CA GLY A 28 2.50 -9.65 17.21
C GLY A 28 2.68 -8.15 16.96
N SER A 29 2.89 -7.72 15.71
CA SER A 29 3.15 -6.31 15.40
C SER A 29 1.99 -5.41 15.77
N ASN A 30 2.28 -4.29 16.44
CA ASN A 30 1.31 -3.24 16.69
C ASN A 30 1.25 -2.27 15.51
N ILE A 31 0.05 -1.99 15.03
CA ILE A 31 -0.19 -1.13 13.87
C ILE A 31 -0.97 0.13 14.27
N GLN A 32 -0.57 1.26 13.69
CA GLN A 32 -1.32 2.51 13.76
C GLN A 32 -1.60 3.01 12.35
N VAL A 33 -2.87 3.01 11.96
CA VAL A 33 -3.31 3.36 10.61
C VAL A 33 -3.53 4.86 10.51
N SER A 34 -2.96 5.48 9.48
CA SER A 34 -3.08 6.91 9.18
C SER A 34 -3.95 7.18 7.95
N LYS A 35 -3.97 6.24 7.01
CA LYS A 35 -4.75 6.36 5.76
C LYS A 35 -5.64 5.14 5.55
N TYR A 36 -6.88 5.41 5.20
CA TYR A 36 -7.91 4.40 4.95
C TYR A 36 -8.32 4.38 3.49
N LEU A 37 -9.15 3.43 3.13
CA LEU A 37 -9.72 3.33 1.79
C LEU A 37 -10.46 4.61 1.40
N GLY A 38 -10.13 5.14 0.21
CA GLY A 38 -10.70 6.38 -0.32
C GLY A 38 -9.93 7.65 0.06
N ASP A 39 -8.96 7.57 0.97
CA ASP A 39 -8.17 8.72 1.37
C ASP A 39 -7.22 9.16 0.26
N GLN A 40 -7.05 10.47 0.15
CA GLN A 40 -6.02 11.07 -0.68
C GLN A 40 -4.67 10.97 0.01
N VAL A 41 -3.64 10.66 -0.77
CA VAL A 41 -2.26 10.55 -0.31
C VAL A 41 -1.33 11.32 -1.25
N MET A 42 -0.30 11.91 -0.68
CA MET A 42 0.83 12.47 -1.41
C MET A 42 2.02 11.52 -1.29
N GLU A 43 2.95 11.60 -2.26
CA GLU A 43 4.22 10.90 -2.15
C GLU A 43 4.93 11.28 -0.83
N GLY A 44 5.35 10.27 -0.07
CA GLY A 44 5.96 10.44 1.24
C GLY A 44 5.00 10.42 2.43
N ASP A 45 3.67 10.53 2.21
CA ASP A 45 2.68 10.41 3.29
C ASP A 45 2.75 9.04 3.95
N THR A 46 2.61 9.02 5.26
CA THR A 46 2.54 7.77 6.03
C THR A 46 1.16 7.13 5.86
N LEU A 47 1.13 5.90 5.35
CA LEU A 47 -0.07 5.07 5.23
C LEU A 47 -0.44 4.46 6.58
N PHE A 48 0.52 3.85 7.21
CA PHE A 48 0.47 3.34 8.58
C PHE A 48 1.87 3.22 9.16
N THR A 49 1.96 3.11 10.47
CA THR A 49 3.17 2.74 11.18
C THR A 49 2.99 1.39 11.83
N PHE A 50 4.05 0.63 11.95
CA PHE A 50 4.05 -0.61 12.70
C PHE A 50 5.26 -0.71 13.61
N GLN A 51 5.11 -1.45 14.67
CA GLN A 51 6.15 -1.75 15.64
C GLN A 51 6.17 -3.25 15.84
N ALA A 52 7.36 -3.85 15.74
CA ALA A 52 7.54 -5.25 16.09
C ALA A 52 7.22 -5.47 17.58
N ASP A 53 6.70 -6.66 17.86
CA ASP A 53 6.51 -7.06 19.25
C ASP A 53 7.90 -7.34 19.86
N PHE A 54 8.30 -6.55 20.84
CA PHE A 54 9.49 -6.82 21.62
C PHE A 54 9.08 -7.66 22.81
N ASP A 55 9.76 -8.76 23.04
CA ASP A 55 9.59 -9.49 24.28
C ASP A 55 10.08 -8.63 25.49
N ASP A 56 9.56 -8.92 26.66
CA ASP A 56 9.86 -8.15 27.87
C ASP A 56 11.36 -8.13 28.20
N GLU A 57 12.11 -9.18 27.83
CA GLU A 57 13.56 -9.25 28.06
C GLU A 57 14.32 -8.31 27.10
N ALA A 58 13.95 -8.29 25.81
CA ALA A 58 14.56 -7.40 24.84
C ALA A 58 14.24 -5.93 25.18
N MET A 59 13.01 -5.62 25.58
CA MET A 59 12.61 -4.29 26.03
C MET A 59 13.40 -3.84 27.27
N ASN A 60 13.49 -4.68 28.30
CA ASN A 60 14.25 -4.39 29.51
C ASN A 60 15.75 -4.20 29.24
N SER A 61 16.30 -4.95 28.30
CA SER A 61 17.70 -4.80 27.88
C SER A 61 17.95 -3.46 27.20
N LEU A 62 17.02 -3.05 26.32
CA LEU A 62 17.08 -1.73 25.65
C LEU A 62 16.97 -0.58 26.64
N LEU A 63 16.02 -0.65 27.58
CA LEU A 63 15.85 0.35 28.65
C LEU A 63 17.12 0.53 29.47
N LYS A 64 17.78 -0.58 29.85
CA LYS A 64 19.02 -0.52 30.62
C LYS A 64 20.21 0.01 29.82
N ASN A 65 20.32 -0.36 28.54
CA ASN A 65 21.49 -0.02 27.72
C ASN A 65 21.43 1.40 27.15
N LEU A 66 20.24 1.92 26.87
CA LEU A 66 20.07 3.23 26.23
C LEU A 66 19.71 4.34 27.22
N ALA A 67 19.46 4.02 28.50
CA ALA A 67 18.99 4.97 29.52
C ALA A 67 17.77 5.81 29.05
N MET A 68 16.93 5.22 28.19
CA MET A 68 15.72 5.82 27.63
C MET A 68 14.50 5.31 28.38
N ASP A 69 13.42 6.08 28.36
CA ASP A 69 12.15 5.60 28.91
C ASP A 69 11.41 4.69 27.89
N ALA A 70 10.40 3.97 28.36
CA ALA A 70 9.64 3.04 27.50
C ALA A 70 8.90 3.73 26.35
N GLY A 71 8.52 5.01 26.54
CA GLY A 71 7.88 5.81 25.50
C GLY A 71 8.83 6.17 24.37
N GLU A 72 10.04 6.60 24.71
CA GLU A 72 11.10 6.94 23.76
C GLU A 72 11.52 5.71 22.94
N ILE A 73 11.67 4.55 23.56
CA ILE A 73 11.98 3.29 22.85
C ILE A 73 10.82 2.88 21.93
N SER A 74 9.59 3.05 22.39
CA SER A 74 8.39 2.79 21.58
C SER A 74 8.36 3.64 20.32
N GLU A 75 8.73 4.91 20.41
CA GLU A 75 8.82 5.82 19.26
C GLU A 75 9.95 5.42 18.29
N LEU A 76 11.11 5.04 18.80
CA LEU A 76 12.24 4.59 17.99
C LEU A 76 11.95 3.27 17.23
N GLY A 77 11.14 2.40 17.83
CA GLY A 77 10.76 1.11 17.22
C GLY A 77 9.68 1.21 16.13
N ARG A 78 9.11 2.40 15.88
CA ARG A 78 8.05 2.59 14.89
C ARG A 78 8.60 2.72 13.48
N ASN A 79 8.12 1.85 12.61
CA ASN A 79 8.49 1.83 11.21
C ASN A 79 7.34 2.41 10.37
N PRO A 80 7.52 3.58 9.72
CA PRO A 80 6.49 4.15 8.86
C PRO A 80 6.50 3.48 7.49
N VAL A 81 5.34 3.07 7.02
CA VAL A 81 5.11 2.68 5.63
C VAL A 81 4.56 3.89 4.88
N LYS A 82 5.30 4.33 3.88
CA LYS A 82 5.01 5.57 3.15
C LYS A 82 4.48 5.30 1.76
N SER A 83 3.60 6.18 1.30
CA SER A 83 3.17 6.18 -0.10
C SER A 83 4.32 6.57 -1.01
N LYS A 84 4.49 5.83 -2.10
CA LYS A 84 5.43 6.14 -3.19
C LYS A 84 4.78 6.97 -4.29
N TYR A 85 3.48 7.21 -4.19
CA TYR A 85 2.68 7.84 -5.25
C TYR A 85 1.71 8.87 -4.66
N THR A 86 1.41 9.89 -5.45
CA THR A 86 0.38 10.87 -5.13
C THR A 86 -0.91 10.47 -5.84
N GLY A 87 -1.94 10.14 -5.07
CA GLY A 87 -3.20 9.66 -5.62
C GLY A 87 -4.22 9.33 -4.55
N ILE A 88 -4.99 8.28 -4.76
CA ILE A 88 -6.07 7.83 -3.87
C ILE A 88 -5.85 6.37 -3.49
N VAL A 89 -6.05 6.06 -2.21
CA VAL A 89 -6.10 4.66 -1.75
C VAL A 89 -7.36 4.01 -2.31
N CYS A 90 -7.23 3.25 -3.40
CA CYS A 90 -8.35 2.65 -4.08
C CYS A 90 -8.73 1.26 -3.57
N ASP A 91 -7.78 0.54 -2.95
CA ASP A 91 -8.03 -0.73 -2.29
C ASP A 91 -6.99 -1.01 -1.20
N ILE A 92 -7.38 -1.82 -0.21
CA ILE A 92 -6.50 -2.35 0.82
C ILE A 92 -6.81 -3.85 0.94
N GLN A 93 -5.81 -4.68 0.72
CA GLN A 93 -5.93 -6.13 0.83
C GLN A 93 -5.03 -6.63 1.96
N ILE A 94 -5.54 -7.56 2.74
CA ILE A 94 -4.82 -8.13 3.88
C ILE A 94 -4.89 -9.64 3.77
N TYR A 95 -3.73 -10.27 3.71
CA TYR A 95 -3.57 -11.71 3.68
C TYR A 95 -2.86 -12.17 4.94
N ARG A 96 -3.23 -13.30 5.49
CA ARG A 96 -2.62 -13.85 6.70
C ARG A 96 -2.39 -15.35 6.58
N THR A 97 -1.33 -15.84 7.17
CA THR A 97 -1.05 -17.29 7.34
C THR A 97 -1.43 -17.76 8.72
N CYS A 98 -1.51 -16.86 9.71
CA CYS A 98 -1.87 -17.13 11.10
C CYS A 98 -3.39 -17.01 11.34
N ASP A 99 -3.85 -17.49 12.49
CA ASP A 99 -5.19 -17.25 12.97
C ASP A 99 -5.32 -15.83 13.52
N ILE A 100 -6.47 -15.19 13.26
CA ILE A 100 -6.71 -13.79 13.65
C ILE A 100 -6.61 -13.58 15.16
N ASP A 101 -7.00 -14.58 15.94
CA ASP A 101 -6.98 -14.52 17.40
C ASP A 101 -5.56 -14.50 17.99
N THR A 102 -4.58 -14.93 17.19
CA THR A 102 -3.15 -14.91 17.59
C THR A 102 -2.47 -13.58 17.26
N CYS A 103 -3.15 -12.68 16.53
CA CYS A 103 -2.62 -11.37 16.19
C CYS A 103 -2.75 -10.39 17.36
N SER A 104 -1.91 -9.33 17.33
CA SER A 104 -2.03 -8.20 18.25
C SER A 104 -3.43 -7.57 18.16
N GLU A 105 -3.86 -6.86 19.20
CA GLU A 105 -5.20 -6.27 19.24
C GLU A 105 -5.41 -5.25 18.11
N SER A 106 -4.42 -4.38 17.86
CA SER A 106 -4.48 -3.37 16.80
C SER A 106 -4.54 -4.00 15.41
N LEU A 107 -3.71 -5.03 15.18
CA LEU A 107 -3.68 -5.75 13.91
C LEU A 107 -4.98 -6.54 13.69
N ARG A 108 -5.52 -7.17 14.74
CA ARG A 108 -6.80 -7.89 14.69
C ARG A 108 -7.97 -6.97 14.32
N LYS A 109 -8.03 -5.77 14.91
CA LYS A 109 -9.04 -4.76 14.58
C LYS A 109 -8.95 -4.35 13.11
N PHE A 110 -7.73 -4.11 12.63
CA PHE A 110 -7.49 -3.73 11.24
C PHE A 110 -7.87 -4.85 10.25
N ILE A 111 -7.43 -6.08 10.50
CA ILE A 111 -7.80 -7.24 9.69
C ILE A 111 -9.32 -7.43 9.66
N GLY A 112 -9.96 -7.39 10.84
CA GLY A 112 -11.40 -7.59 10.98
C GLY A 112 -12.23 -6.57 10.19
N LEU A 113 -11.80 -5.31 10.13
CA LEU A 113 -12.43 -4.26 9.34
C LEU A 113 -12.52 -4.64 7.85
N TYR A 114 -11.41 -5.09 7.28
CA TYR A 114 -11.34 -5.40 5.85
C TYR A 114 -11.92 -6.78 5.50
N GLU A 115 -11.77 -7.78 6.36
CA GLU A 115 -12.45 -9.07 6.17
C GLU A 115 -13.98 -8.92 6.23
N LYS A 116 -14.49 -8.09 7.14
CA LYS A 116 -15.92 -7.76 7.20
C LYS A 116 -16.38 -7.09 5.91
N ARG A 117 -15.63 -6.09 5.42
CA ARG A 117 -15.94 -5.40 4.16
C ARG A 117 -16.04 -6.39 2.99
N VAL A 118 -15.09 -7.30 2.85
CA VAL A 118 -15.13 -8.32 1.78
C VAL A 118 -16.35 -9.22 1.91
N LYS A 119 -16.71 -9.64 3.13
CA LYS A 119 -17.92 -10.43 3.38
C LYS A 119 -19.20 -9.68 3.00
N ASP A 120 -19.26 -8.38 3.31
CA ASP A 120 -20.43 -7.57 2.99
C ASP A 120 -20.56 -7.33 1.48
N ILE A 121 -19.45 -7.06 0.79
CA ILE A 121 -19.44 -6.96 -0.68
C ILE A 121 -19.84 -8.28 -1.33
N LYS A 122 -19.33 -9.41 -0.81
CA LYS A 122 -19.69 -10.75 -1.31
C LYS A 122 -21.18 -11.00 -1.19
N LYS A 123 -21.82 -10.66 -0.07
CA LYS A 123 -23.29 -10.79 0.08
C LYS A 123 -24.05 -10.03 -0.99
N VAL A 124 -23.61 -8.80 -1.32
CA VAL A 124 -24.22 -7.99 -2.37
C VAL A 124 -24.06 -8.66 -3.72
N TYR A 125 -22.87 -9.17 -4.05
CA TYR A 125 -22.61 -9.86 -5.31
C TYR A 125 -23.44 -11.13 -5.45
N ASP A 126 -23.53 -11.93 -4.39
CA ASP A 126 -24.36 -13.14 -4.35
C ASP A 126 -25.84 -12.79 -4.56
N GLN A 127 -26.30 -11.68 -3.98
CA GLN A 127 -27.68 -11.19 -4.10
C GLN A 127 -28.05 -10.78 -5.54
N TYR A 128 -27.07 -10.25 -6.30
CA TYR A 128 -27.26 -9.85 -7.70
C TYR A 128 -26.78 -10.88 -8.73
N GLY A 129 -26.35 -12.07 -8.29
CA GLY A 129 -25.88 -13.13 -9.16
C GLY A 129 -24.57 -12.78 -9.89
N ILE A 130 -23.75 -11.89 -9.32
CA ILE A 130 -22.46 -11.50 -9.87
C ILE A 130 -21.38 -12.47 -9.40
N ASP A 131 -20.51 -12.92 -10.31
CA ASP A 131 -19.43 -13.84 -9.97
C ASP A 131 -18.47 -13.24 -8.91
N SER A 132 -18.36 -13.92 -7.77
CA SER A 132 -17.51 -13.52 -6.67
C SER A 132 -16.00 -13.70 -6.95
N ALA A 133 -15.62 -14.28 -8.09
CA ALA A 133 -14.21 -14.42 -8.50
C ALA A 133 -13.52 -13.06 -8.73
N ILE A 134 -14.31 -12.01 -8.97
CA ILE A 134 -13.83 -10.63 -9.19
C ILE A 134 -13.54 -9.90 -7.86
N LEU A 135 -13.96 -10.46 -6.71
CA LEU A 135 -13.78 -9.82 -5.41
C LEU A 135 -12.32 -9.73 -4.98
N PRO A 136 -11.95 -8.66 -4.27
CA PRO A 136 -10.64 -8.58 -3.63
C PRO A 136 -10.43 -9.79 -2.72
N LYS A 137 -9.34 -10.51 -2.95
CA LYS A 137 -8.98 -11.68 -2.14
C LYS A 137 -8.31 -11.19 -0.86
N THR A 138 -9.07 -11.19 0.21
CA THR A 138 -8.56 -10.88 1.56
C THR A 138 -8.90 -12.05 2.48
N GLY A 139 -8.03 -12.36 3.42
CA GLY A 139 -8.29 -13.38 4.42
C GLY A 139 -7.16 -14.40 4.59
N LYS A 140 -7.48 -15.52 5.23
CA LYS A 140 -6.52 -16.58 5.48
C LYS A 140 -6.13 -17.26 4.16
N VAL A 141 -4.85 -17.24 3.85
CA VAL A 141 -4.29 -17.94 2.68
C VAL A 141 -4.15 -19.40 3.05
N PRO A 142 -4.70 -20.35 2.27
CA PRO A 142 -4.46 -21.76 2.50
C PRO A 142 -2.95 -22.05 2.36
N GLU A 143 -2.41 -22.86 3.23
CA GLU A 143 -1.06 -23.38 3.11
C GLU A 143 -0.95 -24.19 1.82
N VAL A 144 -0.44 -23.54 0.77
CA VAL A 144 -0.15 -24.23 -0.48
C VAL A 144 1.24 -24.83 -0.39
N GLY A 145 1.29 -26.13 -0.34
CA GLY A 145 2.38 -27.04 -0.24
C GLY A 145 3.80 -26.53 -0.48
N LYS A 146 4.74 -26.99 0.33
CA LYS A 146 6.21 -26.78 0.31
C LYS A 146 6.79 -25.47 0.85
N THR A 147 6.05 -24.45 1.15
CA THR A 147 6.53 -23.30 1.93
C THR A 147 6.29 -23.53 3.42
N LYS A 148 6.89 -24.58 3.95
CA LYS A 148 6.87 -24.92 5.37
C LYS A 148 7.53 -23.90 6.30
N ASN A 149 7.99 -22.77 5.77
CA ASN A 149 8.71 -21.71 6.48
C ASN A 149 8.12 -20.32 6.24
N LEU A 150 6.85 -20.20 5.90
CA LEU A 150 6.17 -18.94 6.08
C LEU A 150 5.79 -18.85 7.55
N ASP A 151 6.64 -18.21 8.34
CA ASP A 151 6.34 -17.84 9.71
C ASP A 151 4.98 -17.13 9.74
N ASP A 152 4.24 -17.31 10.83
CA ASP A 152 2.96 -16.68 11.08
C ASP A 152 3.02 -15.17 10.80
N SER A 153 2.56 -14.76 9.64
CA SER A 153 2.72 -13.39 9.17
C SER A 153 1.44 -12.84 8.52
N VAL A 154 1.38 -11.53 8.47
CA VAL A 154 0.31 -10.78 7.84
C VAL A 154 0.89 -9.91 6.73
N LEU A 155 0.37 -10.02 5.52
CA LEU A 155 0.73 -9.20 4.39
C LEU A 155 -0.35 -8.14 4.19
N VAL A 156 0.05 -6.87 4.27
CA VAL A 156 -0.81 -5.72 4.02
C VAL A 156 -0.42 -5.08 2.70
N ILE A 157 -1.36 -4.88 1.81
CA ILE A 157 -1.14 -4.26 0.50
C ILE A 157 -2.07 -3.05 0.36
N TYR A 158 -1.48 -1.87 0.22
CA TYR A 158 -2.18 -0.63 -0.13
C TYR A 158 -2.09 -0.42 -1.63
N TYR A 159 -3.22 -0.31 -2.30
CA TYR A 159 -3.27 0.01 -3.72
C TYR A 159 -3.56 1.49 -3.90
N ILE A 160 -2.63 2.19 -4.54
CA ILE A 160 -2.74 3.62 -4.85
C ILE A 160 -3.05 3.77 -6.33
N LYS A 161 -4.13 4.49 -6.62
CA LYS A 161 -4.51 4.90 -7.96
C LYS A 161 -4.01 6.31 -8.21
N TYR A 162 -3.19 6.48 -9.21
CA TYR A 162 -2.61 7.77 -9.56
C TYR A 162 -2.58 7.95 -11.08
N THR A 163 -2.38 9.18 -11.52
CA THR A 163 -2.20 9.49 -12.94
C THR A 163 -0.72 9.54 -13.24
N ASP A 164 -0.26 8.64 -14.11
CA ASP A 164 1.09 8.66 -14.65
C ASP A 164 1.09 9.57 -15.90
N THR A 165 1.75 10.71 -15.80
CA THR A 165 1.84 11.71 -16.88
C THR A 165 3.06 11.44 -17.74
N MET A 166 3.03 11.88 -18.99
CA MET A 166 4.20 11.77 -19.86
C MET A 166 5.37 12.58 -19.31
N SER A 167 6.56 12.00 -19.42
CA SER A 167 7.82 12.58 -18.96
C SER A 167 8.86 12.67 -20.07
N ALA A 168 9.92 13.42 -19.83
CA ALA A 168 11.05 13.48 -20.74
C ALA A 168 11.66 12.07 -20.88
N GLY A 169 11.91 11.64 -22.09
CA GLY A 169 12.37 10.28 -22.45
C GLY A 169 11.28 9.37 -22.97
N ASP A 170 10.01 9.72 -22.76
CA ASP A 170 8.89 8.92 -23.31
C ASP A 170 8.82 9.05 -24.83
N LYS A 171 8.35 7.98 -25.47
CA LYS A 171 8.16 7.94 -26.93
C LYS A 171 6.74 8.39 -27.27
N ILE A 172 6.65 9.30 -28.23
CA ILE A 172 5.37 9.78 -28.75
C ILE A 172 5.30 9.54 -30.27
N THR A 173 4.14 9.19 -30.75
CA THR A 173 3.88 9.06 -32.19
C THR A 173 2.87 10.11 -32.61
N PHE A 174 3.21 10.87 -33.65
CA PHE A 174 2.32 11.83 -34.30
C PHE A 174 1.91 11.27 -35.64
N TYR A 175 0.63 10.96 -35.82
CA TYR A 175 0.13 10.28 -37.02
C TYR A 175 0.87 8.96 -37.32
N SER A 176 0.48 8.25 -38.32
CA SER A 176 0.85 6.85 -38.56
C SER A 176 2.35 6.55 -38.83
N ALA A 177 3.23 7.52 -38.88
CA ALA A 177 4.62 7.30 -39.26
C ALA A 177 5.68 8.09 -38.46
N ASN A 178 5.34 9.17 -37.81
CA ASN A 178 6.33 10.01 -37.12
C ASN A 178 6.48 9.62 -35.65
N LYS A 179 7.68 9.19 -35.26
CA LYS A 179 8.06 8.86 -33.89
C LYS A 179 8.98 9.94 -33.33
N GLY A 180 8.78 10.34 -32.10
CA GLY A 180 9.67 11.28 -31.42
C GLY A 180 9.88 10.85 -29.96
N ILE A 181 10.95 11.34 -29.36
CA ILE A 181 11.20 11.22 -27.93
C ILE A 181 10.96 12.57 -27.32
N ILE A 182 10.18 12.64 -26.22
CA ILE A 182 9.97 13.87 -25.48
C ILE A 182 11.29 14.29 -24.87
N LYS A 183 11.81 15.43 -25.32
CA LYS A 183 13.06 15.99 -24.83
C LYS A 183 12.85 16.92 -23.63
N LYS A 184 11.74 17.66 -23.64
CA LYS A 184 11.44 18.66 -22.61
C LYS A 184 9.92 18.83 -22.45
N ILE A 185 9.50 19.00 -21.21
CA ILE A 185 8.15 19.45 -20.87
C ILE A 185 8.24 20.93 -20.47
N ILE A 186 7.43 21.74 -21.07
CA ILE A 186 7.35 23.20 -20.81
C ILE A 186 6.37 23.39 -19.66
N PRO A 187 6.78 24.01 -18.53
CA PRO A 187 5.89 24.28 -17.41
C PRO A 187 4.73 25.18 -17.80
N LYS A 188 3.62 25.03 -17.07
CA LYS A 188 2.38 25.78 -17.31
C LYS A 188 2.55 27.30 -17.20
N ASP A 189 3.48 27.74 -16.37
CA ASP A 189 3.76 29.16 -16.15
C ASP A 189 4.44 29.85 -17.37
N VAL A 190 4.83 29.08 -18.38
CA VAL A 190 5.56 29.52 -19.59
C VAL A 190 4.73 29.26 -20.86
N GLU A 191 3.51 28.73 -20.71
CA GLU A 191 2.55 28.54 -21.81
C GLU A 191 1.88 29.93 -22.24
#